data_9d4019a619def1b53b69b234a9c1b101
#
_entry.id   9d4019a619def1b53b69b234a9c1b101
#
_cell.length_a   1.000
_cell.length_b   1.000
_cell.length_c   1.000
_cell.angle_alpha   90.00
_cell.angle_beta   90.00
_cell.angle_gamma   90.00
#
_symmetry.space_group_name_H-M   'P 1'
#
loop_
_entity.id
_entity.type
_entity.pdbx_description
1 polymer ?
#
loop_
_entity_poly.entity_id
_entity_poly.type
_entity_poly.pdbx_seq_one_letter_code
_entity_poly.pdbx_strand_id
1 'polypeptide(L)'
;MRKSTRRRSPRPRAPGAAHNSPDGRMPQNIYDDPAFFAGYSRLPRSREGLAGAPEWPALRSMLPSLEGARVLDLGCGFGAFARWAREMGAVTVLGVDRSENMLARARAQTRDPAVRYVLADIEQLALPEVAFDLVYSSLTLHYIADLAAACATIRRLLVAGGRLVFSVEHPIFTAPRTPGWRTEGDGARVWPVNDYLLEARRVTEWITPGVVKYHRTVASYVNSLIAEGFLLVRLEEWGPSQEQIAQHPEWADEVHRPPFLLVAARL
;
A
#
# COMPACT_ATOMS: atom_id res chain seq x y z
N MET A 1 61.59 -12.18 15.80
CA MET A 1 60.79 -12.52 14.61
C MET A 1 59.34 -12.15 14.87
N ARG A 2 58.88 -11.00 14.34
CA ARG A 2 57.49 -10.55 14.44
C ARG A 2 56.77 -10.90 13.14
N LYS A 3 55.72 -11.75 13.18
CA LYS A 3 54.91 -12.11 12.03
C LYS A 3 53.87 -11.00 11.82
N SER A 4 53.99 -10.34 10.67
CA SER A 4 53.04 -9.35 10.16
C SER A 4 51.80 -10.08 9.57
N THR A 5 50.64 -9.89 10.20
CA THR A 5 49.33 -10.33 9.68
C THR A 5 48.77 -9.21 8.79
N ARG A 6 48.84 -9.40 7.48
CA ARG A 6 48.16 -8.54 6.49
C ARG A 6 46.64 -8.75 6.62
N ARG A 7 45.89 -7.71 7.02
CA ARG A 7 44.43 -7.66 6.90
C ARG A 7 44.06 -7.55 5.43
N ARG A 8 43.31 -8.52 4.93
CA ARG A 8 42.67 -8.46 3.60
C ARG A 8 41.46 -7.53 3.66
N SER A 9 41.43 -6.52 2.79
CA SER A 9 40.30 -5.65 2.53
C SER A 9 39.14 -6.47 1.94
N PRO A 10 37.85 -6.19 2.30
CA PRO A 10 36.70 -6.84 1.67
C PRO A 10 36.55 -6.36 0.23
N ARG A 11 36.35 -7.31 -0.69
CA ARG A 11 36.03 -7.03 -2.10
C ARG A 11 34.67 -6.39 -2.20
N PRO A 12 34.44 -5.43 -3.12
CA PRO A 12 33.12 -4.87 -3.38
C PRO A 12 32.17 -5.97 -3.91
N ARG A 13 30.97 -6.05 -3.36
CA ARG A 13 29.89 -6.91 -3.85
C ARG A 13 29.46 -6.41 -5.24
N ALA A 14 29.30 -7.35 -6.15
CA ALA A 14 28.76 -7.11 -7.49
C ALA A 14 27.29 -6.65 -7.40
N PRO A 15 26.84 -5.72 -8.25
CA PRO A 15 25.44 -5.33 -8.32
C PRO A 15 24.60 -6.43 -9.01
N GLY A 16 23.41 -6.73 -8.48
CA GLY A 16 22.35 -7.44 -9.20
C GLY A 16 22.25 -8.94 -8.93
N ALA A 17 21.80 -9.31 -7.73
CA ALA A 17 21.04 -10.55 -7.57
C ALA A 17 19.57 -10.14 -7.48
N ALA A 18 18.76 -10.50 -8.48
CA ALA A 18 17.32 -10.39 -8.42
C ALA A 18 16.84 -11.21 -7.20
N HIS A 19 16.27 -10.55 -6.18
CA HIS A 19 15.58 -11.24 -5.11
C HIS A 19 14.29 -11.83 -5.70
N ASN A 20 14.33 -13.11 -5.96
CA ASN A 20 13.12 -13.89 -6.21
C ASN A 20 12.29 -13.90 -4.90
N SER A 21 10.98 -13.74 -5.02
CA SER A 21 10.03 -14.02 -3.93
C SER A 21 10.35 -15.39 -3.30
N PRO A 22 9.97 -15.66 -2.03
CA PRO A 22 10.27 -16.94 -1.35
C PRO A 22 9.87 -18.19 -2.14
N ASP A 23 8.97 -18.04 -3.13
CA ASP A 23 8.50 -19.09 -4.05
C ASP A 23 9.17 -19.03 -5.44
N GLY A 24 10.22 -18.22 -5.63
CA GLY A 24 11.01 -18.15 -6.87
C GLY A 24 10.31 -17.52 -8.07
N ARG A 25 9.13 -16.91 -7.89
CA ARG A 25 8.36 -16.29 -8.97
C ARG A 25 8.60 -14.78 -9.02
N MET A 26 8.62 -14.24 -10.23
CA MET A 26 8.62 -12.78 -10.43
C MET A 26 7.33 -12.18 -9.83
N PRO A 27 7.43 -11.05 -9.10
CA PRO A 27 6.26 -10.36 -8.58
C PRO A 27 5.29 -10.01 -9.71
N GLN A 28 3.98 -10.22 -9.51
CA GLN A 28 2.97 -9.95 -10.52
C GLN A 28 2.84 -8.44 -10.79
N ASN A 29 2.86 -8.03 -12.04
CA ASN A 29 2.48 -6.68 -12.49
C ASN A 29 1.14 -6.73 -13.24
N ILE A 30 0.06 -6.96 -12.49
CA ILE A 30 -1.29 -7.10 -13.07
C ILE A 30 -1.80 -5.78 -13.68
N TYR A 31 -1.31 -4.63 -13.21
CA TYR A 31 -1.76 -3.31 -13.66
C TYR A 31 -1.26 -2.94 -15.08
N ASP A 32 -0.33 -3.72 -15.64
CA ASP A 32 0.07 -3.59 -17.05
C ASP A 32 -0.66 -4.59 -17.96
N ASP A 33 -1.47 -5.50 -17.40
CA ASP A 33 -2.41 -6.30 -18.19
C ASP A 33 -3.51 -5.42 -18.79
N PRO A 34 -3.74 -5.44 -20.11
CA PRO A 34 -4.69 -4.53 -20.75
C PRO A 34 -6.14 -4.68 -20.27
N ALA A 35 -6.59 -5.90 -19.99
CA ALA A 35 -7.96 -6.17 -19.54
C ALA A 35 -8.15 -5.67 -18.12
N PHE A 36 -7.18 -5.95 -17.24
CA PHE A 36 -7.17 -5.46 -15.87
C PHE A 36 -7.12 -3.92 -15.84
N PHE A 37 -6.20 -3.29 -16.57
CA PHE A 37 -6.06 -1.85 -16.62
C PHE A 37 -7.34 -1.15 -17.12
N ALA A 38 -7.99 -1.71 -18.15
CA ALA A 38 -9.26 -1.18 -18.65
C ALA A 38 -10.38 -1.28 -17.59
N GLY A 39 -10.47 -2.40 -16.88
CA GLY A 39 -11.43 -2.58 -15.79
C GLY A 39 -11.14 -1.65 -14.61
N TYR A 40 -9.88 -1.59 -14.15
CA TYR A 40 -9.45 -0.70 -13.07
C TYR A 40 -9.74 0.78 -13.38
N SER A 41 -9.52 1.21 -14.62
CA SER A 41 -9.77 2.58 -15.07
C SER A 41 -11.23 3.03 -14.95
N ARG A 42 -12.19 2.10 -14.80
CA ARG A 42 -13.62 2.38 -14.64
C ARG A 42 -14.05 2.57 -13.19
N LEU A 43 -13.22 2.16 -12.23
CA LEU A 43 -13.53 2.29 -10.80
C LEU A 43 -13.71 3.77 -10.40
N PRO A 44 -14.58 4.09 -9.43
CA PRO A 44 -14.78 5.46 -8.94
C PRO A 44 -13.46 6.13 -8.57
N ARG A 45 -12.58 5.48 -7.79
CA ARG A 45 -11.25 6.01 -7.41
C ARG A 45 -10.32 6.31 -8.60
N SER A 46 -10.53 5.62 -9.72
CA SER A 46 -9.75 5.84 -10.96
C SER A 46 -10.28 7.01 -11.78
N ARG A 47 -11.57 7.30 -11.69
CA ARG A 47 -12.28 8.35 -12.45
C ARG A 47 -12.31 9.67 -11.69
N GLU A 48 -12.55 9.61 -10.40
CA GLU A 48 -12.82 10.74 -9.52
C GLU A 48 -11.64 11.02 -8.56
N GLY A 49 -10.57 10.20 -8.66
CA GLY A 49 -9.39 10.32 -7.81
C GLY A 49 -9.74 10.05 -6.34
N LEU A 50 -9.27 10.93 -5.45
CA LEU A 50 -9.48 10.78 -4.00
C LEU A 50 -10.95 10.90 -3.60
N ALA A 51 -11.76 11.66 -4.32
CA ALA A 51 -13.20 11.78 -4.05
C ALA A 51 -13.95 10.45 -4.29
N GLY A 52 -13.47 9.64 -5.24
CA GLY A 52 -14.02 8.31 -5.51
C GLY A 52 -13.48 7.19 -4.61
N ALA A 53 -12.68 7.51 -3.58
CA ALA A 53 -12.18 6.57 -2.59
C ALA A 53 -12.98 6.74 -1.27
N PRO A 54 -13.88 5.79 -0.93
CA PRO A 54 -14.81 6.00 0.18
C PRO A 54 -14.10 6.13 1.55
N GLU A 55 -12.94 5.51 1.71
CA GLU A 55 -12.10 5.60 2.91
C GLU A 55 -11.29 6.89 3.01
N TRP A 56 -11.25 7.70 1.95
CA TRP A 56 -10.40 8.89 1.89
C TRP A 56 -10.63 9.91 3.02
N PRO A 57 -11.85 10.27 3.43
CA PRO A 57 -12.06 11.20 4.54
C PRO A 57 -11.39 10.74 5.84
N ALA A 58 -11.49 9.44 6.17
CA ALA A 58 -10.84 8.85 7.33
C ALA A 58 -9.31 8.86 7.18
N LEU A 59 -8.81 8.41 6.04
CA LEU A 59 -7.37 8.36 5.76
C LEU A 59 -6.75 9.77 5.76
N ARG A 60 -7.44 10.76 5.17
CA ARG A 60 -7.05 12.16 5.20
C ARG A 60 -6.93 12.70 6.64
N SER A 61 -7.83 12.31 7.54
CA SER A 61 -7.81 12.74 8.95
C SER A 61 -6.60 12.19 9.73
N MET A 62 -5.91 11.17 9.21
CA MET A 62 -4.70 10.59 9.81
C MET A 62 -3.41 11.28 9.34
N LEU A 63 -3.47 12.10 8.28
CA LEU A 63 -2.30 12.76 7.73
C LEU A 63 -1.83 13.92 8.63
N PRO A 64 -0.51 14.14 8.73
CA PRO A 64 0.02 15.38 9.31
C PRO A 64 -0.24 16.58 8.38
N SER A 65 0.10 17.78 8.84
CA SER A 65 0.25 18.92 7.91
C SER A 65 1.26 18.57 6.83
N LEU A 66 0.94 18.90 5.58
CA LEU A 66 1.84 18.69 4.43
C LEU A 66 2.62 19.97 4.06
N GLU A 67 2.36 21.08 4.73
CA GLU A 67 3.07 22.33 4.47
C GLU A 67 4.58 22.14 4.66
N GLY A 68 5.35 22.39 3.62
CA GLY A 68 6.79 22.21 3.61
C GLY A 68 7.28 20.75 3.57
N ALA A 69 6.40 19.76 3.52
CA ALA A 69 6.75 18.34 3.61
C ALA A 69 7.32 17.78 2.29
N ARG A 70 8.25 16.84 2.41
CA ARG A 70 8.72 15.96 1.35
C ARG A 70 7.95 14.65 1.46
N VAL A 71 7.24 14.30 0.42
CA VAL A 71 6.28 13.18 0.45
C VAL A 71 6.71 12.08 -0.51
N LEU A 72 6.61 10.83 -0.04
CA LEU A 72 6.73 9.62 -0.86
C LEU A 72 5.36 8.94 -0.93
N ASP A 73 4.88 8.70 -2.15
CA ASP A 73 3.62 8.01 -2.44
C ASP A 73 3.94 6.62 -3.03
N LEU A 74 3.82 5.56 -2.22
CA LEU A 74 4.12 4.19 -2.59
C LEU A 74 2.90 3.48 -3.18
N GLY A 75 3.00 3.06 -4.44
CA GLY A 75 1.87 2.56 -5.22
C GLY A 75 0.97 3.72 -5.65
N CYS A 76 1.57 4.76 -6.21
CA CYS A 76 0.90 6.04 -6.48
C CYS A 76 -0.21 5.98 -7.56
N GLY A 77 -0.30 4.88 -8.32
CA GLY A 77 -1.28 4.70 -9.38
C GLY A 77 -1.34 5.87 -10.35
N PHE A 78 -2.51 6.47 -10.52
CA PHE A 78 -2.70 7.66 -11.39
C PHE A 78 -2.26 8.99 -10.76
N GLY A 79 -1.58 8.95 -9.60
CA GLY A 79 -0.99 10.12 -8.96
C GLY A 79 -1.98 11.09 -8.30
N ALA A 80 -3.20 10.63 -7.96
CA ALA A 80 -4.22 11.48 -7.36
C ALA A 80 -3.78 12.06 -6.00
N PHE A 81 -3.19 11.21 -5.13
CA PHE A 81 -2.66 11.67 -3.86
C PHE A 81 -1.45 12.59 -4.05
N ALA A 82 -0.54 12.25 -4.96
CA ALA A 82 0.64 13.06 -5.23
C ALA A 82 0.29 14.51 -5.63
N ARG A 83 -0.73 14.69 -6.51
CA ARG A 83 -1.21 16.03 -6.89
C ARG A 83 -1.86 16.75 -5.72
N TRP A 84 -2.75 16.06 -5.00
CA TRP A 84 -3.41 16.63 -3.82
C TRP A 84 -2.41 17.03 -2.73
N ALA A 85 -1.36 16.24 -2.48
CA ALA A 85 -0.34 16.57 -1.51
C ALA A 85 0.40 17.88 -1.85
N ARG A 86 0.62 18.13 -3.15
CA ARG A 86 1.17 19.43 -3.61
C ARG A 86 0.22 20.59 -3.35
N GLU A 87 -1.07 20.39 -3.60
CA GLU A 87 -2.10 21.40 -3.30
C GLU A 87 -2.17 21.71 -1.80
N MET A 88 -1.83 20.75 -0.95
CA MET A 88 -1.75 20.90 0.51
C MET A 88 -0.41 21.41 1.03
N GLY A 89 0.47 21.90 0.17
CA GLY A 89 1.71 22.58 0.55
C GLY A 89 2.96 21.70 0.62
N ALA A 90 2.92 20.42 0.21
CA ALA A 90 4.13 19.61 0.15
C ALA A 90 5.15 20.24 -0.82
N VAL A 91 6.44 20.35 -0.43
CA VAL A 91 7.50 20.96 -1.29
C VAL A 91 7.84 20.06 -2.47
N THR A 92 7.89 18.76 -2.25
CA THR A 92 8.14 17.76 -3.29
C THR A 92 7.31 16.51 -3.02
N VAL A 93 6.89 15.85 -4.10
CA VAL A 93 6.26 14.54 -4.03
C VAL A 93 6.94 13.59 -5.02
N LEU A 94 7.36 12.44 -4.51
CA LEU A 94 7.82 11.32 -5.31
C LEU A 94 6.77 10.22 -5.32
N GLY A 95 6.16 9.96 -6.47
CA GLY A 95 5.29 8.82 -6.67
C GLY A 95 6.07 7.62 -7.21
N VAL A 96 5.88 6.46 -6.60
CA VAL A 96 6.49 5.20 -7.02
C VAL A 96 5.39 4.22 -7.38
N ASP A 97 5.48 3.62 -8.54
CA ASP A 97 4.60 2.52 -8.96
C ASP A 97 5.40 1.54 -9.82
N ARG A 98 4.97 0.29 -9.86
CA ARG A 98 5.59 -0.73 -10.71
C ARG A 98 4.96 -0.87 -12.09
N SER A 99 3.85 -0.17 -12.35
CA SER A 99 3.11 -0.18 -13.61
C SER A 99 3.46 1.03 -14.45
N GLU A 100 3.99 0.78 -15.66
CA GLU A 100 4.24 1.86 -16.62
C GLU A 100 2.92 2.50 -17.10
N ASN A 101 1.86 1.71 -17.26
CA ASN A 101 0.53 2.22 -17.64
C ASN A 101 -0.03 3.20 -16.58
N MET A 102 0.13 2.88 -15.29
CA MET A 102 -0.25 3.78 -14.20
C MET A 102 0.55 5.07 -14.26
N LEU A 103 1.87 4.98 -14.37
CA LEU A 103 2.75 6.14 -14.40
C LEU A 103 2.59 6.99 -15.66
N ALA A 104 2.34 6.39 -16.80
CA ALA A 104 2.05 7.14 -18.02
C ALA A 104 0.82 8.04 -17.84
N ARG A 105 -0.25 7.50 -17.22
CA ARG A 105 -1.45 8.28 -16.90
C ARG A 105 -1.21 9.33 -15.82
N ALA A 106 -0.44 8.99 -14.76
CA ALA A 106 -0.06 9.93 -13.72
C ALA A 106 0.70 11.14 -14.29
N ARG A 107 1.71 10.89 -15.13
CA ARG A 107 2.49 11.94 -15.81
C ARG A 107 1.63 12.80 -16.73
N ALA A 108 0.72 12.20 -17.50
CA ALA A 108 -0.19 12.93 -18.38
C ALA A 108 -1.15 13.88 -17.64
N GLN A 109 -1.49 13.56 -16.39
CA GLN A 109 -2.40 14.35 -15.54
C GLN A 109 -1.69 15.33 -14.62
N THR A 110 -0.35 15.31 -14.55
CA THR A 110 0.44 16.12 -13.61
C THR A 110 1.27 17.14 -14.36
N ARG A 111 1.11 18.42 -14.01
CA ARG A 111 1.86 19.55 -14.61
C ARG A 111 2.89 20.17 -13.66
N ASP A 112 2.78 19.90 -12.36
CA ASP A 112 3.67 20.43 -11.34
C ASP A 112 5.03 19.71 -11.40
N PRO A 113 6.17 20.41 -11.67
CA PRO A 113 7.48 19.78 -11.76
C PRO A 113 8.02 19.28 -10.41
N ALA A 114 7.43 19.69 -9.29
CA ALA A 114 7.77 19.21 -7.97
C ALA A 114 7.17 17.82 -7.67
N VAL A 115 6.29 17.32 -8.53
CA VAL A 115 5.79 15.94 -8.51
C VAL A 115 6.57 15.11 -9.53
N ARG A 116 7.26 14.08 -9.06
CA ARG A 116 8.01 13.15 -9.90
C ARG A 116 7.47 11.74 -9.76
N TYR A 117 7.55 10.97 -10.83
CA TYR A 117 7.12 9.57 -10.86
C TYR A 117 8.25 8.65 -11.30
N VAL A 118 8.47 7.58 -10.53
CA VAL A 118 9.52 6.59 -10.76
C VAL A 118 8.90 5.20 -10.89
N LEU A 119 9.29 4.51 -11.96
CA LEU A 119 8.97 3.09 -12.14
C LEU A 119 9.93 2.28 -11.27
N ALA A 120 9.40 1.69 -10.20
CA ALA A 120 10.18 0.83 -9.32
C ALA A 120 9.28 -0.15 -8.57
N ASP A 121 9.88 -1.26 -8.18
CA ASP A 121 9.29 -2.21 -7.25
C ASP A 121 9.59 -1.76 -5.82
N ILE A 122 8.56 -1.67 -4.98
CA ILE A 122 8.69 -1.28 -3.57
C ILE A 122 9.60 -2.24 -2.81
N GLU A 123 9.58 -3.54 -3.14
CA GLU A 123 10.42 -4.55 -2.50
C GLU A 123 11.91 -4.42 -2.89
N GLN A 124 12.22 -3.66 -3.94
CA GLN A 124 13.59 -3.41 -4.42
C GLN A 124 13.94 -1.92 -4.44
N LEU A 125 13.17 -1.12 -3.71
CA LEU A 125 13.28 0.33 -3.77
C LEU A 125 14.60 0.84 -3.18
N ALA A 126 15.43 1.44 -4.05
CA ALA A 126 16.70 2.05 -3.70
C ALA A 126 16.61 3.56 -3.88
N LEU A 127 16.21 4.26 -2.81
CA LEU A 127 16.18 5.72 -2.74
C LEU A 127 17.18 6.22 -1.67
N PRO A 128 17.59 7.50 -1.73
CA PRO A 128 18.39 8.11 -0.67
C PRO A 128 17.72 7.97 0.70
N GLU A 129 18.51 7.68 1.71
CA GLU A 129 18.05 7.56 3.09
C GLU A 129 17.60 8.90 3.68
N VAL A 130 16.69 8.85 4.67
CA VAL A 130 16.27 10.02 5.49
C VAL A 130 15.81 11.19 4.61
N ALA A 131 14.98 10.91 3.61
CA ALA A 131 14.62 11.89 2.60
C ALA A 131 13.20 12.43 2.72
N PHE A 132 12.29 11.73 3.45
CA PHE A 132 10.86 12.03 3.45
C PHE A 132 10.31 12.32 4.85
N ASP A 133 9.39 13.26 4.92
CA ASP A 133 8.66 13.62 6.13
C ASP A 133 7.37 12.80 6.25
N LEU A 134 6.80 12.36 5.11
CA LEU A 134 5.67 11.46 5.01
C LEU A 134 5.92 10.38 3.96
N VAL A 135 5.65 9.12 4.33
CA VAL A 135 5.38 8.04 3.39
C VAL A 135 3.90 7.73 3.43
N TYR A 136 3.26 7.77 2.27
CA TYR A 136 1.86 7.42 2.08
C TYR A 136 1.74 6.19 1.18
N SER A 137 0.75 5.32 1.44
CA SER A 137 0.48 4.17 0.58
C SER A 137 -0.99 3.76 0.69
N SER A 138 -1.73 3.82 -0.39
CA SER A 138 -3.15 3.42 -0.39
C SER A 138 -3.35 2.13 -1.17
N LEU A 139 -3.89 1.12 -0.50
CA LEU A 139 -4.26 -0.19 -1.07
C LEU A 139 -3.13 -0.85 -1.88
N THR A 140 -1.90 -0.75 -1.39
CA THR A 140 -0.71 -1.28 -2.09
C THR A 140 0.02 -2.36 -1.28
N LEU A 141 0.19 -2.19 0.04
CA LEU A 141 1.06 -3.05 0.84
C LEU A 141 0.57 -4.49 0.97
N HIS A 142 -0.69 -4.78 0.67
CA HIS A 142 -1.19 -6.16 0.60
C HIS A 142 -0.76 -6.93 -0.67
N TYR A 143 -0.13 -6.24 -1.65
CA TYR A 143 0.53 -6.89 -2.79
C TYR A 143 2.00 -7.24 -2.53
N ILE A 144 2.58 -6.77 -1.43
CA ILE A 144 3.99 -6.96 -1.08
C ILE A 144 4.18 -8.34 -0.42
N ALA A 145 5.12 -9.14 -0.92
CA ALA A 145 5.39 -10.47 -0.38
C ALA A 145 6.11 -10.41 0.98
N ASP A 146 7.10 -9.53 1.11
CA ASP A 146 7.87 -9.33 2.35
C ASP A 146 7.52 -7.97 2.98
N LEU A 147 6.50 -7.97 3.85
CA LEU A 147 6.08 -6.76 4.56
C LEU A 147 7.14 -6.24 5.52
N ALA A 148 7.89 -7.14 6.17
CA ALA A 148 8.93 -6.73 7.11
C ALA A 148 10.05 -5.97 6.39
N ALA A 149 10.53 -6.48 5.26
CA ALA A 149 11.51 -5.78 4.43
C ALA A 149 10.98 -4.44 3.89
N ALA A 150 9.68 -4.37 3.53
CA ALA A 150 9.05 -3.12 3.12
C ALA A 150 9.00 -2.10 4.29
N CYS A 151 8.63 -2.52 5.51
CA CYS A 151 8.64 -1.68 6.71
C CYS A 151 10.06 -1.17 7.03
N ALA A 152 11.08 -2.03 6.96
CA ALA A 152 12.48 -1.64 7.14
C ALA A 152 12.93 -0.61 6.08
N THR A 153 12.52 -0.79 4.82
CA THR A 153 12.79 0.18 3.75
C THR A 153 12.11 1.52 4.03
N ILE A 154 10.82 1.52 4.40
CA ILE A 154 10.07 2.74 4.73
C ILE A 154 10.73 3.47 5.91
N ARG A 155 11.13 2.73 6.96
CA ARG A 155 11.85 3.29 8.11
C ARG A 155 13.11 4.04 7.68
N ARG A 156 13.92 3.43 6.83
CA ARG A 156 15.19 4.01 6.33
C ARG A 156 14.96 5.29 5.52
N LEU A 157 13.84 5.41 4.84
CA LEU A 157 13.50 6.57 4.00
C LEU A 157 12.93 7.75 4.79
N LEU A 158 12.34 7.51 5.97
CA LEU A 158 11.75 8.55 6.80
C LEU A 158 12.78 9.29 7.66
N VAL A 159 12.55 10.57 7.86
CA VAL A 159 13.24 11.36 8.88
C VAL A 159 12.80 10.95 10.28
N ALA A 160 13.59 11.28 11.31
CA ALA A 160 13.15 11.14 12.70
C ALA A 160 11.86 11.95 12.93
N GLY A 161 10.84 11.33 13.51
CA GLY A 161 9.50 11.90 13.67
C GLY A 161 8.64 11.88 12.41
N GLY A 162 9.16 11.38 11.30
CA GLY A 162 8.42 11.20 10.04
C GLY A 162 7.23 10.26 10.19
N ARG A 163 6.26 10.38 9.30
CA ARG A 163 4.99 9.66 9.35
C ARG A 163 4.89 8.63 8.24
N LEU A 164 4.30 7.50 8.60
CA LEU A 164 3.77 6.51 7.66
C LEU A 164 2.25 6.47 7.80
N VAL A 165 1.53 6.68 6.69
CA VAL A 165 0.07 6.54 6.65
C VAL A 165 -0.28 5.62 5.48
N PHE A 166 -1.01 4.54 5.75
CA PHE A 166 -1.38 3.61 4.70
C PHE A 166 -2.75 2.97 4.90
N SER A 167 -3.29 2.44 3.82
CA SER A 167 -4.43 1.54 3.82
C SER A 167 -4.10 0.23 3.14
N VAL A 168 -4.74 -0.84 3.61
CA VAL A 168 -4.74 -2.17 2.97
C VAL A 168 -6.15 -2.73 2.94
N GLU A 169 -6.40 -3.71 2.08
CA GLU A 169 -7.59 -4.54 2.27
C GLU A 169 -7.55 -5.16 3.66
N HIS A 170 -8.69 -5.11 4.36
CA HIS A 170 -8.74 -5.62 5.73
C HIS A 170 -8.45 -7.13 5.78
N PRO A 171 -7.70 -7.61 6.79
CA PRO A 171 -7.42 -9.03 6.95
C PRO A 171 -8.65 -9.95 6.94
N ILE A 172 -9.79 -9.50 7.50
CA ILE A 172 -11.05 -10.27 7.44
C ILE A 172 -11.55 -10.45 6.00
N PHE A 173 -11.24 -9.47 5.12
CA PHE A 173 -11.60 -9.51 3.71
C PHE A 173 -10.67 -10.46 2.93
N THR A 174 -9.39 -10.49 3.24
CA THR A 174 -8.37 -11.26 2.52
C THR A 174 -8.19 -12.69 3.04
N ALA A 175 -8.69 -13.01 4.24
CA ALA A 175 -8.52 -14.33 4.86
C ALA A 175 -9.23 -15.45 4.09
N PRO A 176 -10.51 -15.31 3.70
CA PRO A 176 -11.26 -16.43 3.14
C PRO A 176 -10.64 -16.99 1.87
N ARG A 177 -10.60 -18.33 1.75
CA ARG A 177 -10.21 -19.01 0.50
C ARG A 177 -11.15 -18.68 -0.65
N THR A 178 -12.43 -18.53 -0.31
CA THR A 178 -13.50 -18.21 -1.26
C THR A 178 -14.25 -17.01 -0.68
N PRO A 179 -13.75 -15.78 -0.92
CA PRO A 179 -14.40 -14.59 -0.43
C PRO A 179 -15.76 -14.40 -1.10
N GLY A 180 -16.74 -13.97 -0.33
CA GLY A 180 -18.09 -13.70 -0.83
C GLY A 180 -19.12 -13.72 0.28
N TRP A 181 -20.13 -12.87 0.15
CA TRP A 181 -21.29 -12.86 1.01
C TRP A 181 -22.13 -14.11 0.83
N ARG A 182 -22.65 -14.65 1.92
CA ARG A 182 -23.64 -15.72 1.94
C ARG A 182 -24.91 -15.26 2.61
N THR A 183 -26.03 -15.85 2.22
CA THR A 183 -27.31 -15.64 2.91
C THR A 183 -27.64 -16.94 3.62
N GLU A 184 -27.89 -16.88 4.92
CA GLU A 184 -28.31 -18.02 5.74
C GLU A 184 -29.82 -18.27 5.61
N GLY A 185 -30.29 -19.35 6.20
CA GLY A 185 -31.70 -19.78 6.06
C GLY A 185 -32.73 -18.84 6.67
N ASP A 186 -32.32 -17.98 7.60
CA ASP A 186 -33.11 -16.90 8.19
C ASP A 186 -33.03 -15.57 7.44
N GLY A 187 -32.29 -15.54 6.31
CA GLY A 187 -32.06 -14.34 5.50
C GLY A 187 -30.87 -13.48 5.95
N ALA A 188 -30.16 -13.84 7.02
CA ALA A 188 -29.01 -13.10 7.49
C ALA A 188 -27.86 -13.12 6.47
N ARG A 189 -27.25 -11.96 6.25
CA ARG A 189 -26.05 -11.81 5.44
C ARG A 189 -24.83 -12.05 6.30
N VAL A 190 -23.99 -13.02 5.91
CA VAL A 190 -22.77 -13.35 6.63
C VAL A 190 -21.57 -13.34 5.69
N TRP A 191 -20.43 -12.91 6.25
CA TRP A 191 -19.13 -13.05 5.60
C TRP A 191 -18.38 -14.22 6.23
N PRO A 192 -18.29 -15.38 5.58
CA PRO A 192 -17.64 -16.55 6.16
C PRO A 192 -16.12 -16.34 6.19
N VAL A 193 -15.53 -16.40 7.38
CA VAL A 193 -14.09 -16.30 7.57
C VAL A 193 -13.51 -17.67 7.86
N ASN A 194 -12.52 -18.06 7.09
CA ASN A 194 -11.64 -19.19 7.39
C ASN A 194 -10.19 -18.78 7.12
N ASP A 195 -9.25 -19.59 7.60
CA ASP A 195 -7.81 -19.41 7.35
C ASP A 195 -7.24 -18.04 7.82
N TYR A 196 -7.89 -17.33 8.76
CA TYR A 196 -7.44 -16.03 9.24
C TYR A 196 -6.03 -16.06 9.83
N LEU A 197 -5.65 -17.14 10.52
CA LEU A 197 -4.30 -17.30 11.09
C LEU A 197 -3.30 -17.92 10.10
N LEU A 198 -3.76 -18.34 8.92
CA LEU A 198 -2.91 -18.92 7.88
C LEU A 198 -2.45 -17.84 6.91
N GLU A 199 -1.47 -17.08 7.30
CA GLU A 199 -0.88 -16.04 6.47
C GLU A 199 -0.19 -16.66 5.25
N ALA A 200 -0.62 -16.25 4.07
CA ALA A 200 -0.09 -16.77 2.83
C ALA A 200 -0.50 -15.92 1.62
N ARG A 201 0.11 -16.24 0.50
CA ARG A 201 -0.31 -15.78 -0.81
C ARG A 201 -1.76 -16.22 -1.08
N ARG A 202 -2.57 -15.30 -1.56
CA ARG A 202 -3.94 -15.53 -2.05
C ARG A 202 -4.00 -15.20 -3.55
N VAL A 203 -4.77 -15.97 -4.28
CA VAL A 203 -5.12 -15.68 -5.68
C VAL A 203 -6.60 -15.38 -5.71
N THR A 204 -6.97 -14.22 -6.18
CA THR A 204 -8.34 -13.73 -6.17
C THR A 204 -8.84 -13.43 -7.58
N GLU A 205 -10.15 -13.41 -7.73
CA GLU A 205 -10.84 -12.93 -8.92
C GLU A 205 -11.34 -11.51 -8.64
N TRP A 206 -10.53 -10.53 -9.00
CA TRP A 206 -10.88 -9.11 -8.88
C TRP A 206 -10.58 -8.41 -10.18
N ILE A 207 -11.61 -7.84 -10.84
CA ILE A 207 -11.54 -7.29 -12.20
C ILE A 207 -11.22 -8.37 -13.23
N THR A 208 -10.10 -9.10 -13.05
CA THR A 208 -9.70 -10.27 -13.83
C THR A 208 -9.28 -11.41 -12.90
N PRO A 209 -9.34 -12.67 -13.34
CA PRO A 209 -8.80 -13.78 -12.58
C PRO A 209 -7.31 -13.70 -12.34
N GLY A 210 -6.83 -14.29 -11.25
CA GLY A 210 -5.40 -14.49 -11.01
C GLY A 210 -4.69 -13.36 -10.29
N VAL A 211 -5.41 -12.40 -9.70
CA VAL A 211 -4.80 -11.31 -8.93
C VAL A 211 -4.19 -11.86 -7.65
N VAL A 212 -2.89 -11.64 -7.47
CA VAL A 212 -2.12 -12.12 -6.31
C VAL A 212 -2.11 -11.07 -5.22
N LYS A 213 -2.49 -11.48 -4.00
CA LYS A 213 -2.40 -10.68 -2.77
C LYS A 213 -1.78 -11.52 -1.67
N TYR A 214 -1.32 -10.89 -0.62
CA TYR A 214 -0.76 -11.57 0.55
C TYR A 214 -1.64 -11.29 1.76
N HIS A 215 -2.34 -12.33 2.22
CA HIS A 215 -3.10 -12.26 3.45
C HIS A 215 -2.16 -12.21 4.65
N ARG A 216 -2.42 -11.28 5.55
CA ARG A 216 -1.78 -11.13 6.86
C ARG A 216 -2.82 -10.78 7.90
N THR A 217 -2.57 -11.14 9.15
CA THR A 217 -3.43 -10.72 10.26
C THR A 217 -3.23 -9.23 10.58
N VAL A 218 -4.18 -8.61 11.27
CA VAL A 218 -3.99 -7.25 11.84
C VAL A 218 -2.76 -7.22 12.72
N ALA A 219 -2.55 -8.27 13.53
CA ALA A 219 -1.38 -8.40 14.41
C ALA A 219 -0.06 -8.36 13.62
N SER A 220 0.01 -9.01 12.46
CA SER A 220 1.23 -9.01 11.64
C SER A 220 1.53 -7.63 11.05
N TYR A 221 0.51 -6.89 10.60
CA TYR A 221 0.73 -5.49 10.17
C TYR A 221 1.27 -4.62 11.31
N VAL A 222 0.64 -4.71 12.49
CA VAL A 222 1.02 -3.93 13.67
C VAL A 222 2.42 -4.30 14.16
N ASN A 223 2.69 -5.59 14.33
CA ASN A 223 3.97 -6.07 14.86
C ASN A 223 5.14 -5.80 13.91
N SER A 224 4.93 -5.84 12.58
CA SER A 224 5.95 -5.45 11.61
C SER A 224 6.38 -3.98 11.78
N LEU A 225 5.44 -3.09 12.08
CA LEU A 225 5.75 -1.68 12.36
C LEU A 225 6.49 -1.52 13.69
N ILE A 226 6.00 -2.19 14.75
CA ILE A 226 6.63 -2.13 16.08
C ILE A 226 8.06 -2.66 16.04
N ALA A 227 8.32 -3.76 15.31
CA ALA A 227 9.65 -4.34 15.15
C ALA A 227 10.64 -3.37 14.51
N GLU A 228 10.17 -2.49 13.63
CA GLU A 228 10.97 -1.43 12.99
C GLU A 228 11.01 -0.13 13.82
N GLY A 229 10.49 -0.12 15.04
CA GLY A 229 10.54 1.03 15.94
C GLY A 229 9.48 2.11 15.68
N PHE A 230 8.48 1.83 14.86
CA PHE A 230 7.35 2.75 14.68
C PHE A 230 6.46 2.79 15.91
N LEU A 231 5.99 3.97 16.27
CA LEU A 231 4.91 4.21 17.22
C LEU A 231 3.59 4.31 16.47
N LEU A 232 2.63 3.45 16.81
CA LEU A 232 1.28 3.57 16.26
C LEU A 232 0.62 4.86 16.77
N VAL A 233 0.07 5.62 15.84
CA VAL A 233 -0.66 6.86 16.13
C VAL A 233 -2.16 6.61 16.06
N ARG A 234 -2.61 5.87 15.03
CA ARG A 234 -4.00 5.48 14.85
C ARG A 234 -4.08 4.19 14.05
N LEU A 235 -5.04 3.37 14.40
CA LEU A 235 -5.47 2.21 13.65
C LEU A 235 -6.99 2.27 13.55
N GLU A 236 -7.53 2.07 12.35
CA GLU A 236 -8.96 2.09 12.08
C GLU A 236 -9.34 0.94 11.15
N GLU A 237 -10.27 0.13 11.63
CA GLU A 237 -10.94 -0.87 10.81
C GLU A 237 -12.13 -0.15 10.15
N TRP A 238 -11.89 0.32 8.92
CA TRP A 238 -12.80 1.22 8.23
C TRP A 238 -14.01 0.48 7.64
N GLY A 239 -15.18 1.04 7.87
CA GLY A 239 -16.43 0.71 7.18
C GLY A 239 -17.20 1.99 6.84
N PRO A 240 -18.20 1.92 5.94
CA PRO A 240 -18.96 3.09 5.53
C PRO A 240 -19.79 3.67 6.68
N SER A 241 -19.87 4.99 6.75
CA SER A 241 -20.77 5.69 7.69
C SER A 241 -22.22 5.54 7.26
N GLN A 242 -23.15 5.82 8.18
CA GLN A 242 -24.59 5.83 7.87
C GLN A 242 -24.93 6.80 6.73
N GLU A 243 -24.25 7.94 6.66
CA GLU A 243 -24.42 8.90 5.58
C GLU A 243 -23.94 8.31 4.23
N GLN A 244 -22.80 7.64 4.22
CA GLN A 244 -22.28 6.95 3.02
C GLN A 244 -23.22 5.81 2.59
N ILE A 245 -23.78 5.04 3.52
CA ILE A 245 -24.77 3.99 3.21
C ILE A 245 -26.05 4.60 2.65
N ALA A 246 -26.51 5.73 3.16
CA ALA A 246 -27.68 6.41 2.60
C ALA A 246 -27.48 6.86 1.15
N GLN A 247 -26.25 7.25 0.79
CA GLN A 247 -25.87 7.64 -0.57
C GLN A 247 -25.56 6.41 -1.46
N HIS A 248 -25.10 5.31 -0.86
CA HIS A 248 -24.68 4.07 -1.50
C HIS A 248 -25.31 2.86 -0.79
N PRO A 249 -26.63 2.59 -0.99
CA PRO A 249 -27.34 1.51 -0.31
C PRO A 249 -26.72 0.12 -0.56
N GLU A 250 -26.01 -0.06 -1.67
CA GLU A 250 -25.27 -1.27 -2.01
C GLU A 250 -24.13 -1.59 -1.03
N TRP A 251 -23.72 -0.64 -0.19
CA TRP A 251 -22.70 -0.83 0.86
C TRP A 251 -23.29 -1.23 2.23
N ALA A 252 -24.59 -1.46 2.33
CA ALA A 252 -25.23 -1.77 3.60
C ALA A 252 -24.64 -2.99 4.31
N ASP A 253 -24.25 -4.03 3.56
CA ASP A 253 -23.63 -5.22 4.10
C ASP A 253 -22.20 -4.97 4.66
N GLU A 254 -21.54 -3.88 4.27
CA GLU A 254 -20.17 -3.59 4.73
C GLU A 254 -20.09 -3.19 6.23
N VAL A 255 -21.22 -3.00 6.90
CA VAL A 255 -21.27 -2.83 8.38
C VAL A 255 -20.93 -4.13 9.12
N HIS A 256 -21.05 -5.28 8.45
CA HIS A 256 -20.78 -6.59 9.06
C HIS A 256 -19.31 -7.00 8.98
N ARG A 257 -18.51 -6.31 8.18
CA ARG A 257 -17.06 -6.49 8.07
C ARG A 257 -16.38 -5.23 7.56
N PRO A 258 -15.23 -4.84 8.09
CA PRO A 258 -14.46 -3.73 7.53
C PRO A 258 -13.80 -4.16 6.20
N PRO A 259 -14.00 -3.42 5.08
CA PRO A 259 -13.29 -3.70 3.84
C PRO A 259 -11.81 -3.26 3.88
N PHE A 260 -11.48 -2.24 4.70
CA PHE A 260 -10.13 -1.68 4.76
C PHE A 260 -9.60 -1.56 6.18
N LEU A 261 -8.28 -1.73 6.32
CA LEU A 261 -7.51 -1.40 7.51
C LEU A 261 -6.70 -0.14 7.21
N LEU A 262 -6.90 0.91 8.01
CA LEU A 262 -6.16 2.17 7.91
C LEU A 262 -5.20 2.28 9.08
N VAL A 263 -3.96 2.68 8.81
CA VAL A 263 -2.91 2.77 9.82
C VAL A 263 -2.13 4.06 9.67
N ALA A 264 -1.93 4.76 10.78
CA ALA A 264 -0.97 5.85 10.90
C ALA A 264 0.07 5.50 11.96
N ALA A 265 1.33 5.66 11.62
CA ALA A 265 2.47 5.43 12.49
C ALA A 265 3.48 6.57 12.40
N ARG A 266 4.34 6.70 13.40
CA ARG A 266 5.42 7.69 13.48
C ARG A 266 6.73 6.99 13.82
N LEU A 267 7.81 7.40 13.17
CA LEU A 267 9.16 6.97 13.49
C LEU A 267 9.76 7.79 14.64
#